data_fef82310847e527ca68547397744629b
#
_entry.id   fef82310847e527ca68547397744629b
#
_cell.length_a   1.000
_cell.length_b   1.000
_cell.length_c   1.000
_cell.angle_alpha   90.00
_cell.angle_beta   90.00
_cell.angle_gamma   90.00
#
_symmetry.space_group_name_H-M   'P 1'
#
loop_
_entity.id
_entity.type
_entity.pdbx_description
1 polymer ?
#
loop_
_entity_poly.entity_id
_entity_poly.type
_entity_poly.pdbx_seq_one_letter_code
_entity_poly.pdbx_strand_id
1 'polypeptide(L)'
;TYTVNSPGKYEVYISNSSCNLRGTILVEYLEKAIVSPTTFTNCGTDFDGNIPIKLDDLNTTIITNYKPEFVVKYYQNLTDATLGNANTLPNNWSYNTDTTIYVRVENGVCAPEIQPIEFKLGTTLNLLTNEATPPSICDDDLDAVKSVNLKTFESFFTTDNSVSITYFNSENDA
;
A
#
# COMPACT_ATOMS: atom_id res chain seq x y z
N THR A 1 18.09 6.75 42.42
CA THR A 1 17.62 6.69 41.03
C THR A 1 18.25 7.85 40.29
N TYR A 2 18.92 7.59 39.18
CA TYR A 2 19.45 8.62 38.28
C TYR A 2 18.61 8.67 37.02
N THR A 3 18.12 9.85 36.65
CA THR A 3 17.29 10.03 35.43
C THR A 3 18.20 10.41 34.28
N VAL A 4 18.13 9.63 33.22
CA VAL A 4 18.85 9.87 31.94
C VAL A 4 17.94 10.63 31.00
N ASN A 5 18.37 11.83 30.57
CA ASN A 5 17.55 12.75 29.74
C ASN A 5 18.01 12.78 28.26
N SER A 6 19.08 12.06 27.90
CA SER A 6 19.58 12.00 26.54
C SER A 6 20.28 10.67 26.27
N PRO A 7 20.33 10.19 25.02
CA PRO A 7 21.16 9.06 24.66
C PRO A 7 22.64 9.44 24.82
N GLY A 8 23.47 8.44 25.10
CA GLY A 8 24.92 8.65 25.25
C GLY A 8 25.59 7.64 26.15
N LYS A 9 26.89 7.83 26.31
CA LYS A 9 27.74 7.01 27.16
C LYS A 9 27.82 7.61 28.56
N TYR A 10 27.37 6.86 29.54
CA TYR A 10 27.40 7.25 30.97
C TYR A 10 28.49 6.47 31.70
N GLU A 11 29.21 7.16 32.59
CA GLU A 11 30.28 6.57 33.39
C GLU A 11 29.79 6.30 34.80
N VAL A 12 30.14 5.13 35.31
CA VAL A 12 29.84 4.69 36.68
C VAL A 12 31.14 4.56 37.42
N TYR A 13 31.26 5.24 38.54
CA TYR A 13 32.40 5.13 39.47
C TYR A 13 31.92 4.46 40.76
N ILE A 14 32.61 3.39 41.12
CA ILE A 14 32.41 2.70 42.38
C ILE A 14 33.71 2.84 43.15
N SER A 15 33.63 3.46 44.35
CA SER A 15 34.82 3.66 45.17
C SER A 15 34.55 3.27 46.61
N ASN A 16 35.61 2.78 47.25
CA ASN A 16 35.72 2.63 48.70
C ASN A 16 37.04 3.26 49.18
N SER A 17 37.36 3.12 50.48
CA SER A 17 38.58 3.69 51.06
C SER A 17 39.89 3.20 50.44
N SER A 18 39.88 2.10 49.66
CA SER A 18 41.09 1.45 49.17
C SER A 18 41.11 1.24 47.64
N CYS A 19 39.95 1.26 46.95
CA CYS A 19 39.82 0.93 45.56
C CYS A 19 38.81 1.79 44.82
N ASN A 20 39.12 2.08 43.56
CA ASN A 20 38.21 2.72 42.60
C ASN A 20 38.02 1.85 41.36
N LEU A 21 36.78 1.63 41.01
CA LEU A 21 36.38 0.93 39.78
C LEU A 21 35.56 1.86 38.90
N ARG A 22 35.74 1.69 37.59
CA ARG A 22 35.02 2.48 36.57
C ARG A 22 34.31 1.52 35.63
N GLY A 23 33.08 1.82 35.34
CA GLY A 23 32.26 1.14 34.32
C GLY A 23 31.62 2.15 33.37
N THR A 24 31.04 1.66 32.32
CA THR A 24 30.30 2.49 31.35
C THR A 24 28.98 1.83 31.00
N ILE A 25 27.95 2.67 30.82
CA ILE A 25 26.61 2.28 30.36
C ILE A 25 26.34 3.09 29.09
N LEU A 26 26.05 2.41 27.97
CA LEU A 26 25.56 3.04 26.77
C LEU A 26 24.02 3.08 26.83
N VAL A 27 23.46 4.28 26.72
CA VAL A 27 22.01 4.48 26.64
C VAL A 27 21.67 4.92 25.23
N GLU A 28 20.81 4.17 24.58
CA GLU A 28 20.28 4.47 23.24
C GLU A 28 18.78 4.66 23.31
N TYR A 29 18.27 5.64 22.55
CA TYR A 29 16.84 5.88 22.40
C TYR A 29 16.43 5.42 21.01
N LEU A 30 15.50 4.49 20.97
CA LEU A 30 14.91 4.05 19.71
C LEU A 30 13.60 4.80 19.47
N GLU A 31 13.40 5.23 18.25
CA GLU A 31 12.16 5.88 17.85
C GLU A 31 11.04 4.85 17.68
N LYS A 32 9.87 5.18 18.21
CA LYS A 32 8.66 4.43 17.94
C LYS A 32 8.20 4.72 16.50
N ALA A 33 7.67 3.72 15.81
CA ALA A 33 7.04 3.93 14.50
C ALA A 33 5.84 4.86 14.62
N ILE A 34 5.66 5.72 13.62
CA ILE A 34 4.50 6.61 13.47
C ILE A 34 3.70 6.11 12.28
N VAL A 35 2.57 5.45 12.57
CA VAL A 35 1.69 4.88 11.56
C VAL A 35 0.42 5.71 11.48
N SER A 36 0.05 6.10 10.26
CA SER A 36 -1.19 6.83 10.00
C SER A 36 -2.28 5.88 9.50
N PRO A 37 -3.49 5.90 10.08
CA PRO A 37 -4.65 5.25 9.48
C PRO A 37 -4.82 5.77 8.05
N THR A 38 -4.96 4.86 7.10
CA THR A 38 -4.99 5.22 5.67
C THR A 38 -6.12 4.44 4.98
N THR A 39 -6.78 5.10 4.06
CA THR A 39 -7.78 4.48 3.17
C THR A 39 -7.22 4.48 1.75
N PHE A 40 -7.14 3.32 1.14
CA PHE A 40 -6.82 3.13 -0.26
C PHE A 40 -8.09 2.83 -1.04
N THR A 41 -8.30 3.53 -2.15
CA THR A 41 -9.40 3.25 -3.07
C THR A 41 -8.81 2.84 -4.41
N ASN A 42 -9.03 1.60 -4.81
CA ASN A 42 -8.50 1.06 -6.05
C ASN A 42 -9.63 0.48 -6.91
N CYS A 43 -9.48 0.61 -8.22
CA CYS A 43 -10.29 -0.10 -9.19
C CYS A 43 -9.53 -1.34 -9.66
N GLY A 44 -10.21 -2.46 -9.86
CA GLY A 44 -9.62 -3.63 -10.52
C GLY A 44 -9.18 -3.27 -11.94
N THR A 45 -8.02 -3.79 -12.34
CA THR A 45 -7.50 -3.62 -13.71
C THR A 45 -7.93 -4.75 -14.63
N ASP A 46 -8.49 -5.81 -14.09
CA ASP A 46 -9.00 -6.98 -14.79
C ASP A 46 -10.46 -7.26 -14.37
N PHE A 47 -11.10 -8.17 -15.11
CA PHE A 47 -12.52 -8.51 -14.92
C PHE A 47 -12.75 -9.61 -13.87
N ASP A 48 -11.71 -10.08 -13.16
CA ASP A 48 -11.82 -11.14 -12.17
C ASP A 48 -12.36 -10.62 -10.82
N GLY A 49 -12.44 -9.30 -10.67
CA GLY A 49 -12.97 -8.62 -9.49
C GLY A 49 -12.04 -8.66 -8.27
N ASN A 50 -10.81 -9.15 -8.43
CA ASN A 50 -9.80 -9.15 -7.37
C ASN A 50 -8.81 -8.00 -7.58
N ILE A 51 -8.46 -7.31 -6.51
CA ILE A 51 -7.45 -6.25 -6.54
C ILE A 51 -6.20 -6.75 -5.83
N PRO A 52 -5.13 -7.08 -6.57
CA PRO A 52 -3.88 -7.52 -5.97
C PRO A 52 -3.13 -6.35 -5.33
N ILE A 53 -2.59 -6.57 -4.14
CA ILE A 53 -1.80 -5.60 -3.38
C ILE A 53 -0.51 -6.28 -2.92
N LYS A 54 0.59 -5.59 -3.10
CA LYS A 54 1.85 -5.95 -2.49
C LYS A 54 2.01 -5.14 -1.20
N LEU A 55 1.79 -5.80 -0.06
CA LEU A 55 1.69 -5.13 1.24
C LEU A 55 2.97 -4.40 1.64
N ASP A 56 4.15 -4.93 1.29
CA ASP A 56 5.43 -4.27 1.59
C ASP A 56 5.58 -2.90 0.91
N ASP A 57 4.95 -2.70 -0.25
CA ASP A 57 5.01 -1.42 -0.98
C ASP A 57 4.25 -0.30 -0.23
N LEU A 58 3.36 -0.66 0.71
CA LEU A 58 2.63 0.29 1.53
C LEU A 58 3.46 0.86 2.68
N ASN A 59 4.53 0.18 3.09
CA ASN A 59 5.29 0.51 4.29
C ASN A 59 5.74 1.98 4.33
N THR A 60 6.26 2.50 3.23
CA THR A 60 6.74 3.88 3.12
C THR A 60 5.60 4.91 3.02
N THR A 61 4.41 4.49 2.64
CA THR A 61 3.22 5.34 2.53
C THR A 61 2.54 5.51 3.88
N ILE A 62 2.41 4.42 4.65
CA ILE A 62 1.65 4.40 5.90
C ILE A 62 2.50 4.70 7.14
N ILE A 63 3.83 4.53 7.06
CA ILE A 63 4.75 4.76 8.17
C ILE A 63 5.57 6.02 7.88
N THR A 64 5.23 7.11 8.55
CA THR A 64 5.84 8.44 8.30
C THR A 64 7.36 8.45 8.53
N ASN A 65 7.84 7.76 9.55
CA ASN A 65 9.26 7.63 9.89
C ASN A 65 9.80 6.23 9.57
N TYR A 66 9.39 5.66 8.43
CA TYR A 66 9.80 4.31 8.04
C TYR A 66 11.32 4.12 8.08
N LYS A 67 11.74 3.00 8.66
CA LYS A 67 13.13 2.55 8.71
C LYS A 67 13.21 1.07 8.35
N PRO A 68 14.25 0.63 7.62
CA PRO A 68 14.40 -0.78 7.23
C PRO A 68 14.47 -1.78 8.38
N GLU A 69 14.89 -1.31 9.58
CA GLU A 69 14.94 -2.13 10.80
C GLU A 69 13.59 -2.36 11.47
N PHE A 70 12.53 -1.68 11.02
CA PHE A 70 11.19 -1.93 11.53
C PHE A 70 10.67 -3.28 11.02
N VAL A 71 10.11 -4.07 11.91
CA VAL A 71 9.39 -5.29 11.58
C VAL A 71 7.93 -4.93 11.34
N VAL A 72 7.51 -4.98 10.07
CA VAL A 72 6.14 -4.67 9.65
C VAL A 72 5.40 -5.96 9.34
N LYS A 73 4.21 -6.13 9.92
CA LYS A 73 3.33 -7.28 9.70
C LYS A 73 1.90 -6.82 9.51
N TYR A 74 1.19 -7.51 8.64
CA TYR A 74 -0.21 -7.23 8.33
C TYR A 74 -1.10 -8.37 8.79
N TYR A 75 -2.28 -8.04 9.30
CA TYR A 75 -3.23 -8.99 9.89
C TYR A 75 -4.64 -8.72 9.40
N GLN A 76 -5.44 -9.79 9.27
CA GLN A 76 -6.84 -9.66 8.88
C GLN A 76 -7.72 -9.05 9.99
N ASN A 77 -7.33 -9.18 11.25
CA ASN A 77 -8.12 -8.68 12.39
C ASN A 77 -7.24 -8.08 13.49
N LEU A 78 -7.85 -7.22 14.30
CA LEU A 78 -7.18 -6.50 15.39
C LEU A 78 -6.64 -7.43 16.47
N THR A 79 -7.31 -8.53 16.76
CA THR A 79 -6.90 -9.48 17.81
C THR A 79 -5.54 -10.09 17.49
N ASP A 80 -5.38 -10.60 16.27
CA ASP A 80 -4.11 -11.18 15.81
C ASP A 80 -3.00 -10.14 15.74
N ALA A 81 -3.32 -8.92 15.28
CA ALA A 81 -2.37 -7.81 15.28
C ALA A 81 -1.92 -7.45 16.70
N THR A 82 -2.84 -7.43 17.67
CA THR A 82 -2.54 -7.14 19.08
C THR A 82 -1.66 -8.20 19.70
N LEU A 83 -1.96 -9.47 19.45
CA LEU A 83 -1.19 -10.61 19.95
C LEU A 83 0.17 -10.75 19.25
N GLY A 84 0.32 -10.25 18.02
CA GLY A 84 1.53 -10.40 17.21
C GLY A 84 1.82 -11.86 16.84
N ASN A 85 0.76 -12.67 16.67
CA ASN A 85 0.86 -14.10 16.38
C ASN A 85 1.32 -14.39 14.94
N ALA A 86 1.33 -15.66 14.54
CA ALA A 86 1.80 -16.09 13.22
C ALA A 86 0.74 -15.93 12.09
N ASN A 87 -0.49 -15.51 12.40
CA ASN A 87 -1.60 -15.38 11.43
C ASN A 87 -1.46 -14.09 10.59
N THR A 88 -0.30 -13.88 9.99
CA THR A 88 -0.03 -12.72 9.14
C THR A 88 -0.58 -12.92 7.74
N LEU A 89 -0.98 -11.82 7.10
CA LEU A 89 -1.30 -11.81 5.68
C LEU A 89 -0.03 -12.00 4.84
N PRO A 90 -0.12 -12.71 3.70
CA PRO A 90 1.00 -12.84 2.77
C PRO A 90 1.29 -11.49 2.10
N ASN A 91 2.54 -11.25 1.67
CA ASN A 91 2.91 -10.00 1.01
C ASN A 91 2.09 -9.76 -0.27
N ASN A 92 1.91 -10.79 -1.11
CA ASN A 92 0.99 -10.74 -2.25
C ASN A 92 -0.41 -11.10 -1.76
N TRP A 93 -1.18 -10.09 -1.43
CA TRP A 93 -2.54 -10.21 -0.91
C TRP A 93 -3.52 -9.57 -1.89
N SER A 94 -4.77 -10.00 -1.89
CA SER A 94 -5.81 -9.41 -2.75
C SER A 94 -7.13 -9.28 -2.00
N TYR A 95 -7.97 -8.37 -2.46
CA TYR A 95 -9.32 -8.16 -1.93
C TYR A 95 -10.31 -7.93 -3.08
N ASN A 96 -11.58 -8.22 -2.85
CA ASN A 96 -12.69 -8.07 -3.80
C ASN A 96 -13.94 -7.42 -3.19
N THR A 97 -13.84 -6.98 -1.96
CA THR A 97 -14.87 -6.21 -1.23
C THR A 97 -14.19 -5.20 -0.34
N ASP A 98 -14.88 -4.15 0.03
CA ASP A 98 -14.39 -3.20 1.03
C ASP A 98 -13.95 -3.97 2.26
N THR A 99 -12.71 -3.74 2.68
CA THR A 99 -12.12 -4.50 3.78
C THR A 99 -11.16 -3.64 4.60
N THR A 100 -10.99 -4.01 5.87
CA THR A 100 -10.02 -3.40 6.77
C THR A 100 -9.04 -4.46 7.22
N ILE A 101 -7.76 -4.17 7.10
CA ILE A 101 -6.68 -4.96 7.69
C ILE A 101 -5.94 -4.13 8.73
N TYR A 102 -5.09 -4.76 9.51
CA TYR A 102 -4.32 -4.10 10.57
C TYR A 102 -2.85 -4.27 10.33
N VAL A 103 -2.12 -3.15 10.32
CA VAL A 103 -0.66 -3.14 10.32
C VAL A 103 -0.15 -3.10 11.76
N ARG A 104 0.86 -3.90 12.05
CA ARG A 104 1.64 -3.89 13.30
C ARG A 104 3.09 -3.60 12.97
N VAL A 105 3.66 -2.58 13.61
CA VAL A 105 5.04 -2.16 13.41
C VAL A 105 5.80 -2.23 14.73
N GLU A 106 6.94 -2.90 14.72
CA GLU A 106 7.81 -3.12 15.87
C GLU A 106 9.24 -2.66 15.57
N ASN A 107 9.94 -2.17 16.59
CA ASN A 107 11.39 -1.91 16.54
C ASN A 107 12.17 -2.76 17.55
N GLY A 108 11.53 -3.77 18.13
CA GLY A 108 12.13 -4.70 19.10
C GLY A 108 12.20 -4.20 20.55
N VAL A 109 11.99 -2.91 20.81
CA VAL A 109 12.12 -2.30 22.15
C VAL A 109 10.86 -1.52 22.57
N CYS A 110 10.36 -0.65 21.71
CA CYS A 110 9.13 0.11 21.99
C CYS A 110 7.89 -0.78 21.89
N ALA A 111 6.82 -0.37 22.57
CA ALA A 111 5.52 -0.98 22.37
C ALA A 111 5.14 -0.91 20.87
N PRO A 112 4.58 -2.00 20.30
CA PRO A 112 4.19 -2.02 18.89
C PRO A 112 3.16 -0.94 18.58
N GLU A 113 3.25 -0.38 17.39
CA GLU A 113 2.21 0.48 16.82
C GLU A 113 1.29 -0.36 15.98
N ILE A 114 -0.04 -0.20 16.18
CA ILE A 114 -1.07 -0.96 15.46
C ILE A 114 -2.10 0.03 14.95
N GLN A 115 -2.36 0.01 13.63
CA GLN A 115 -3.34 0.88 13.00
C GLN A 115 -4.17 0.13 11.96
N PRO A 116 -5.45 0.52 11.77
CA PRO A 116 -6.27 0.01 10.67
C PRO A 116 -5.83 0.63 9.35
N ILE A 117 -5.90 -0.18 8.31
CA ILE A 117 -5.73 0.23 6.91
C ILE A 117 -6.99 -0.22 6.17
N GLU A 118 -7.70 0.72 5.59
CA GLU A 118 -8.93 0.47 4.86
C GLU A 118 -8.65 0.35 3.37
N PHE A 119 -9.22 -0.68 2.75
CA PHE A 119 -9.25 -0.85 1.30
C PHE A 119 -10.69 -0.75 0.83
N LYS A 120 -10.93 0.12 -0.13
CA LYS A 120 -12.24 0.33 -0.74
C LYS A 120 -12.17 0.02 -2.22
N LEU A 121 -13.24 -0.59 -2.72
CA LEU A 121 -13.44 -0.71 -4.16
C LEU A 121 -13.79 0.66 -4.72
N GLY A 122 -13.04 1.09 -5.72
CA GLY A 122 -13.41 2.22 -6.56
C GLY A 122 -14.62 1.87 -7.42
N THR A 123 -15.21 2.88 -8.02
CA THR A 123 -16.30 2.69 -8.98
C THR A 123 -15.77 1.87 -10.16
N THR A 124 -16.32 0.68 -10.37
CA THR A 124 -15.98 -0.13 -11.54
C THR A 124 -16.52 0.54 -12.80
N LEU A 125 -15.69 0.63 -13.82
CA LEU A 125 -16.13 1.05 -15.14
C LEU A 125 -17.07 -0.03 -15.71
N ASN A 126 -18.27 0.37 -16.12
CA ASN A 126 -19.20 -0.56 -16.75
C ASN A 126 -18.90 -0.63 -18.24
N LEU A 127 -18.14 -1.65 -18.63
CA LEU A 127 -17.86 -1.94 -20.03
C LEU A 127 -18.96 -2.86 -20.57
N LEU A 128 -19.69 -2.42 -21.62
CA LEU A 128 -20.77 -3.19 -22.24
C LEU A 128 -20.22 -4.35 -23.06
N THR A 129 -19.06 -4.16 -23.69
CA THR A 129 -18.33 -5.17 -24.45
C THR A 129 -16.83 -4.84 -24.44
N ASN A 130 -16.01 -5.87 -24.46
CA ASN A 130 -14.57 -5.75 -24.67
C ASN A 130 -14.19 -5.77 -26.16
N GLU A 131 -15.13 -6.13 -27.03
CA GLU A 131 -14.92 -6.19 -28.48
C GLU A 131 -16.17 -5.65 -29.19
N ALA A 132 -16.04 -4.53 -29.87
CA ALA A 132 -17.11 -3.98 -30.71
C ALA A 132 -16.78 -4.23 -32.17
N THR A 133 -17.77 -4.74 -32.90
CA THR A 133 -17.69 -4.84 -34.36
C THR A 133 -18.50 -3.69 -34.96
N PRO A 134 -17.86 -2.58 -35.33
CA PRO A 134 -18.55 -1.47 -35.97
C PRO A 134 -19.05 -1.89 -37.38
N PRO A 135 -20.06 -1.20 -37.91
CA PRO A 135 -20.51 -1.49 -39.27
C PRO A 135 -19.41 -1.25 -40.29
N SER A 136 -19.41 -2.04 -41.35
CA SER A 136 -18.47 -1.88 -42.45
C SER A 136 -18.51 -0.47 -43.04
N ILE A 137 -17.33 0.10 -43.27
CA ILE A 137 -17.17 1.45 -43.80
C ILE A 137 -16.83 1.36 -45.28
N CYS A 138 -17.52 2.15 -46.11
CA CYS A 138 -17.27 2.14 -47.52
C CYS A 138 -16.00 2.95 -47.86
N ASP A 139 -15.16 2.36 -48.70
CA ASP A 139 -14.02 3.03 -49.34
C ASP A 139 -14.50 3.50 -50.71
N ASP A 140 -14.88 4.79 -50.85
CA ASP A 140 -15.57 5.30 -52.02
C ASP A 140 -14.64 5.56 -53.20
N ASP A 141 -13.36 5.74 -52.98
CA ASP A 141 -12.33 6.06 -53.98
C ASP A 141 -11.29 4.94 -54.22
N LEU A 142 -11.43 3.84 -53.47
CA LEU A 142 -10.63 2.61 -53.62
C LEU A 142 -9.12 2.83 -53.37
N ASP A 143 -8.76 3.81 -52.55
CA ASP A 143 -7.37 4.09 -52.18
C ASP A 143 -6.91 3.34 -50.94
N ALA A 144 -7.81 2.55 -50.34
CA ALA A 144 -7.60 1.81 -49.10
C ALA A 144 -7.35 2.71 -47.88
N VAL A 145 -7.74 3.99 -47.93
CA VAL A 145 -7.61 4.94 -46.82
C VAL A 145 -8.99 5.55 -46.47
N LYS A 146 -9.41 5.45 -45.23
CA LYS A 146 -10.65 6.08 -44.75
C LYS A 146 -10.48 6.75 -43.41
N SER A 147 -10.86 8.01 -43.34
CA SER A 147 -10.93 8.73 -42.07
C SER A 147 -12.17 8.31 -41.29
N VAL A 148 -11.98 7.84 -40.06
CA VAL A 148 -13.07 7.38 -39.20
C VAL A 148 -13.05 8.18 -37.90
N ASN A 149 -14.22 8.67 -37.47
CA ASN A 149 -14.36 9.30 -36.17
C ASN A 149 -14.67 8.20 -35.13
N LEU A 150 -13.65 7.77 -34.39
CA LEU A 150 -13.80 6.72 -33.37
C LEU A 150 -14.78 7.08 -32.26
N LYS A 151 -15.00 8.38 -31.97
CA LYS A 151 -15.97 8.82 -30.97
C LYS A 151 -17.40 8.37 -31.26
N THR A 152 -17.75 8.13 -32.51
CA THR A 152 -19.07 7.61 -32.86
C THR A 152 -19.33 6.19 -32.39
N PHE A 153 -18.28 5.48 -31.98
CA PHE A 153 -18.34 4.09 -31.50
C PHE A 153 -18.25 3.96 -29.97
N GLU A 154 -18.09 5.06 -29.23
CA GLU A 154 -17.96 5.06 -27.75
C GLU A 154 -19.16 4.39 -27.07
N SER A 155 -20.37 4.58 -27.61
CA SER A 155 -21.61 3.99 -27.10
C SER A 155 -21.66 2.46 -27.16
N PHE A 156 -20.79 1.81 -27.96
CA PHE A 156 -20.67 0.35 -27.93
C PHE A 156 -19.97 -0.14 -26.66
N PHE A 157 -19.07 0.67 -26.11
CA PHE A 157 -18.28 0.30 -24.96
C PHE A 157 -18.90 0.71 -23.63
N THR A 158 -19.53 1.90 -23.58
CA THR A 158 -20.13 2.38 -22.33
C THR A 158 -21.27 3.37 -22.62
N THR A 159 -22.24 3.42 -21.70
CA THR A 159 -23.27 4.45 -21.65
C THR A 159 -22.97 5.52 -20.59
N ASP A 160 -21.86 5.39 -19.86
CA ASP A 160 -21.45 6.31 -18.81
C ASP A 160 -20.71 7.51 -19.43
N ASN A 161 -21.37 8.66 -19.46
CA ASN A 161 -20.81 9.90 -20.01
C ASN A 161 -19.74 10.56 -19.10
N SER A 162 -19.51 10.02 -17.91
CA SER A 162 -18.50 10.52 -16.98
C SER A 162 -17.11 9.93 -17.21
N VAL A 163 -17.00 8.88 -18.04
CA VAL A 163 -15.73 8.24 -18.36
C VAL A 163 -15.00 8.93 -19.51
N SER A 164 -13.68 8.88 -19.50
CA SER A 164 -12.85 9.32 -20.60
C SER A 164 -12.36 8.12 -21.38
N ILE A 165 -12.53 8.14 -22.71
CA ILE A 165 -12.07 7.09 -23.61
C ILE A 165 -10.88 7.61 -24.40
N THR A 166 -9.78 6.86 -24.40
CA THR A 166 -8.57 7.13 -25.17
C THR A 166 -8.30 5.96 -26.11
N TYR A 167 -7.89 6.26 -27.32
CA TYR A 167 -7.64 5.26 -28.37
C TYR A 167 -6.14 5.08 -28.60
N PHE A 168 -5.71 3.85 -28.72
CA PHE A 168 -4.32 3.48 -29.00
C PHE A 168 -4.25 2.54 -30.20
N ASN A 169 -3.13 2.55 -30.92
CA ASN A 169 -2.91 1.66 -32.06
C ASN A 169 -2.50 0.23 -31.65
N SER A 170 -2.01 0.07 -30.42
CA SER A 170 -1.62 -1.22 -29.88
C SER A 170 -1.82 -1.26 -28.37
N GLU A 171 -1.88 -2.47 -27.81
CA GLU A 171 -1.93 -2.70 -26.35
C GLU A 171 -0.69 -2.14 -25.62
N ASN A 172 0.47 -2.16 -26.29
CA ASN A 172 1.70 -1.64 -25.69
C ASN A 172 1.73 -0.10 -25.57
N ASP A 173 0.87 0.59 -26.30
CA ASP A 173 0.77 2.06 -26.28
C ASP A 173 -0.29 2.54 -25.26
N ALA A 174 -1.13 1.63 -24.74
CA ALA A 174 -2.18 1.90 -23.77
C ALA A 174 -1.67 1.80 -22.33
#